data_8d3ff1a9f44aebed8da83229e39259eb
#
_entry.id   8d3ff1a9f44aebed8da83229e39259eb
#
_cell.length_a   1.000
_cell.length_b   1.000
_cell.length_c   1.000
_cell.angle_alpha   90.00
_cell.angle_beta   90.00
_cell.angle_gamma   90.00
#
_symmetry.space_group_name_H-M   'P 1'
#
loop_
_entity.id
_entity.type
_entity.pdbx_description
1 polymer ?
#
loop_
_entity_poly.entity_id
_entity_poly.type
_entity_poly.pdbx_seq_one_letter_code
_entity_poly.pdbx_strand_id
1 'polypeptide(L)'
;MKMLDELSRRQFAKQIAKSYLGVNALVYGSELIAKTTRIPTARHVIFLNMTGGMTHVDTFDPKPENKEVMGETRAINTSADGIQLGHWLPKTAQQMHLGSLVR
;
A
#
# COMPACT_ATOMS: atom_id res chain seq x y z
N MET A 1 -9.35 -49.07 11.03
CA MET A 1 -9.16 -48.13 12.11
C MET A 1 -7.94 -48.51 12.95
N LYS A 2 -6.76 -48.59 12.31
CA LYS A 2 -5.49 -49.04 12.92
C LYS A 2 -4.28 -48.21 12.52
N MET A 3 -4.45 -46.90 12.22
CA MET A 3 -3.36 -46.06 11.71
C MET A 3 -3.09 -44.82 12.57
N LEU A 4 -3.65 -44.75 13.76
CA LEU A 4 -3.48 -43.56 14.67
C LEU A 4 -2.71 -43.86 15.94
N ASP A 5 -2.22 -45.12 16.14
CA ASP A 5 -1.69 -45.51 17.46
C ASP A 5 -0.16 -45.63 17.58
N GLU A 6 0.60 -45.25 16.54
CA GLU A 6 2.06 -45.38 16.60
C GLU A 6 2.88 -44.11 16.29
N LEU A 7 2.29 -42.95 16.39
CA LEU A 7 3.11 -41.73 16.43
C LEU A 7 3.68 -41.57 17.84
N SER A 8 4.91 -42.00 18.01
CA SER A 8 5.57 -41.79 19.30
C SER A 8 5.55 -40.29 19.64
N ARG A 9 5.41 -39.96 20.92
CA ARG A 9 5.43 -38.57 21.45
C ARG A 9 6.56 -37.73 20.81
N ARG A 10 7.68 -38.37 20.52
CA ARG A 10 8.87 -37.76 19.91
C ARG A 10 8.67 -37.43 18.43
N GLN A 11 7.93 -38.23 17.70
CA GLN A 11 7.58 -37.99 16.28
C GLN A 11 6.54 -36.89 16.18
N PHE A 12 5.55 -36.87 17.05
CA PHE A 12 4.56 -35.80 17.15
C PHE A 12 5.21 -34.45 17.48
N ALA A 13 6.09 -34.38 18.46
CA ALA A 13 6.83 -33.18 18.80
C ALA A 13 7.70 -32.68 17.64
N LYS A 14 8.35 -33.59 16.90
CA LYS A 14 9.13 -33.23 15.70
C LYS A 14 8.26 -32.69 14.56
N GLN A 15 7.06 -33.21 14.37
CA GLN A 15 6.14 -32.71 13.35
C GLN A 15 5.61 -31.32 13.68
N ILE A 16 5.23 -31.08 14.96
CA ILE A 16 4.82 -29.76 15.41
C ILE A 16 5.96 -28.74 15.27
N ALA A 17 7.17 -29.10 15.68
CA ALA A 17 8.32 -28.22 15.53
C ALA A 17 8.61 -27.86 14.06
N LYS A 18 8.50 -28.83 13.14
CA LYS A 18 8.66 -28.60 11.70
C LYS A 18 7.57 -27.70 11.13
N SER A 19 6.30 -27.89 11.50
CA SER A 19 5.20 -27.06 11.03
C SER A 19 5.30 -25.65 11.57
N TYR A 20 5.64 -25.47 12.84
CA TYR A 20 5.84 -24.16 13.45
C TYR A 20 6.99 -23.38 12.82
N LEU A 21 8.14 -24.05 12.60
CA LEU A 21 9.29 -23.44 11.91
C LEU A 21 8.98 -23.14 10.44
N GLY A 22 8.26 -24.05 9.76
CA GLY A 22 7.86 -23.86 8.37
C GLY A 22 6.92 -22.65 8.18
N VAL A 23 5.90 -22.52 9.04
CA VAL A 23 4.97 -21.39 8.99
C VAL A 23 5.70 -20.08 9.29
N ASN A 24 6.55 -20.06 10.32
CA ASN A 24 7.32 -18.86 10.65
C ASN A 24 8.30 -18.48 9.51
N ALA A 25 8.96 -19.45 8.87
CA ALA A 25 9.83 -19.18 7.75
C ALA A 25 9.07 -18.60 6.53
N LEU A 26 7.83 -19.02 6.30
CA LEU A 26 6.98 -18.46 5.24
C LEU A 26 6.50 -17.04 5.56
N VAL A 27 6.14 -16.79 6.82
CA VAL A 27 5.63 -15.47 7.24
C VAL A 27 6.77 -14.44 7.33
N TYR A 28 7.87 -14.79 7.98
CA TYR A 28 9.00 -13.85 8.15
C TYR A 28 9.98 -13.87 6.99
N GLY A 29 10.04 -14.97 6.24
CA GLY A 29 10.90 -15.08 5.04
C GLY A 29 10.44 -14.15 3.92
N SER A 30 9.15 -13.89 3.79
CA SER A 30 8.61 -12.96 2.80
C SER A 30 9.04 -11.51 3.06
N GLU A 31 9.14 -11.10 4.32
CA GLU A 31 9.63 -9.76 4.67
C GLU A 31 11.14 -9.60 4.39
N LEU A 32 11.93 -10.64 4.64
CA LEU A 32 13.35 -10.64 4.35
C LEU A 32 13.62 -10.60 2.83
N ILE A 33 12.85 -11.33 2.04
CA ILE A 33 12.95 -11.31 0.57
C ILE A 33 12.49 -9.96 0.02
N ALA A 34 11.42 -9.37 0.57
CA ALA A 34 10.94 -8.06 0.16
C ALA A 34 11.94 -6.93 0.48
N LYS A 35 12.70 -7.06 1.58
CA LYS A 35 13.77 -6.11 1.92
C LYS A 35 15.01 -6.21 1.02
N THR A 36 15.31 -7.42 0.52
CA THR A 36 16.55 -7.65 -0.24
C THR A 36 16.46 -7.28 -1.72
N THR A 37 15.24 -7.13 -2.28
CA THR A 37 15.03 -6.89 -3.71
C THR A 37 14.79 -5.43 -4.10
N ARG A 38 14.73 -4.51 -3.16
CA ARG A 38 14.59 -3.09 -3.48
C ARG A 38 15.94 -2.45 -3.73
N ILE A 39 16.40 -2.52 -4.97
CA ILE A 39 17.54 -1.71 -5.43
C ILE A 39 17.07 -0.26 -5.49
N PRO A 40 17.63 0.65 -4.68
CA PRO A 40 17.26 2.06 -4.74
C PRO A 40 17.70 2.62 -6.09
N THR A 41 16.74 3.06 -6.90
CA THR A 41 17.00 3.63 -8.23
C THR A 41 16.91 5.15 -8.24
N ALA A 42 16.35 5.76 -7.20
CA ALA A 42 16.22 7.20 -7.09
C ALA A 42 17.58 7.86 -6.86
N ARG A 43 17.97 8.77 -7.75
CA ARG A 43 19.20 9.58 -7.63
C ARG A 43 18.97 10.89 -6.87
N HIS A 44 17.77 11.41 -6.93
CA HIS A 44 17.37 12.65 -6.29
C HIS A 44 16.05 12.49 -5.59
N VAL A 45 15.91 13.09 -4.43
CA VAL A 45 14.66 13.16 -3.67
C VAL A 45 14.35 14.64 -3.42
N ILE A 46 13.16 15.07 -3.81
CA ILE A 46 12.65 16.41 -3.55
C ILE A 46 11.48 16.26 -2.60
N PHE A 47 11.59 16.84 -1.43
CA PHE A 47 10.53 16.85 -0.44
C PHE A 47 9.84 18.22 -0.44
N LEU A 48 8.56 18.25 -0.84
CA LEU A 48 7.74 19.45 -0.85
C LEU A 48 6.86 19.45 0.41
N ASN A 49 7.24 20.25 1.39
CA ASN A 49 6.44 20.43 2.59
C ASN A 49 5.50 21.63 2.41
N MET A 50 4.21 21.38 2.29
CA MET A 50 3.18 22.39 2.11
C MET A 50 2.71 22.88 3.48
N THR A 51 3.38 23.89 4.02
CA THR A 51 2.94 24.58 5.24
C THR A 51 1.81 25.55 4.94
N GLY A 52 0.92 25.80 5.89
CA GLY A 52 -0.17 26.77 5.73
C GLY A 52 -1.54 26.16 5.50
N GLY A 53 -1.70 24.85 5.69
CA GLY A 53 -3.02 24.23 5.76
C GLY A 53 -3.72 24.04 4.42
N MET A 54 -3.01 23.61 3.40
CA MET A 54 -3.62 23.18 2.14
C MET A 54 -4.62 22.05 2.40
N THR A 55 -5.89 22.27 2.02
CA THR A 55 -6.95 21.30 2.25
C THR A 55 -6.82 20.14 1.25
N HIS A 56 -6.99 18.91 1.74
CA HIS A 56 -6.97 17.72 0.90
C HIS A 56 -8.18 17.66 -0.05
N VAL A 57 -9.35 18.17 0.39
CA VAL A 57 -10.59 18.17 -0.42
C VAL A 57 -10.44 19.05 -1.66
N ASP A 58 -9.75 20.19 -1.54
CA ASP A 58 -9.54 21.08 -2.69
C ASP A 58 -8.43 20.62 -3.63
N THR A 59 -7.64 19.64 -3.23
CA THR A 59 -6.43 19.25 -3.96
C THR A 59 -6.42 17.78 -4.37
N PHE A 60 -6.09 16.88 -3.45
CA PHE A 60 -5.79 15.48 -3.79
C PHE A 60 -6.95 14.52 -3.54
N ASP A 61 -7.98 14.95 -2.82
CA ASP A 61 -9.10 14.10 -2.47
C ASP A 61 -10.46 14.82 -2.61
N PRO A 62 -10.80 15.33 -3.81
CA PRO A 62 -12.11 15.89 -4.04
C PRO A 62 -13.16 14.80 -3.82
N LYS A 63 -14.28 15.19 -3.23
CA LYS A 63 -15.39 14.28 -2.91
C LYS A 63 -16.57 14.54 -3.87
N PRO A 64 -16.51 14.13 -5.14
CA PRO A 64 -17.54 14.45 -6.13
C PRO A 64 -18.91 13.86 -5.77
N GLU A 65 -18.92 12.82 -4.95
CA GLU A 65 -20.12 12.15 -4.46
C GLU A 65 -20.80 12.93 -3.33
N ASN A 66 -20.06 13.80 -2.64
CA ASN A 66 -20.56 14.61 -1.54
C ASN A 66 -20.29 16.10 -1.80
N LYS A 67 -21.27 16.76 -2.40
CA LYS A 67 -21.19 18.17 -2.80
C LYS A 67 -21.06 19.13 -1.61
N GLU A 68 -21.61 18.78 -0.47
CA GLU A 68 -21.49 19.62 0.73
C GLU A 68 -20.06 19.67 1.24
N VAL A 69 -19.36 18.54 1.18
CA VAL A 69 -17.95 18.44 1.59
C VAL A 69 -17.03 19.04 0.53
N MET A 70 -17.32 18.78 -0.74
CA MET A 70 -16.50 19.26 -1.87
C MET A 70 -16.58 20.81 -2.05
N GLY A 71 -17.73 21.41 -1.69
CA GLY A 71 -17.93 22.86 -1.81
C GLY A 71 -17.84 23.34 -3.27
N GLU A 72 -17.10 24.42 -3.51
CA GLU A 72 -16.92 25.03 -4.84
C GLU A 72 -15.86 24.30 -5.69
N THR A 73 -15.10 23.40 -5.10
CA THR A 73 -14.09 22.62 -5.82
C THR A 73 -14.74 21.68 -6.84
N ARG A 74 -14.09 21.53 -7.98
CA ARG A 74 -14.52 20.59 -9.02
C ARG A 74 -13.48 19.50 -9.14
N ALA A 75 -13.96 18.25 -9.22
CA ALA A 75 -13.09 17.12 -9.52
C ALA A 75 -12.75 17.08 -11.02
N ILE A 76 -11.49 16.93 -11.34
CA ILE A 76 -10.99 16.73 -12.71
C ILE A 76 -10.37 15.35 -12.85
N ASN A 77 -10.52 14.76 -14.02
CA ASN A 77 -9.86 13.49 -14.33
C ASN A 77 -8.35 13.70 -14.48
N THR A 78 -7.61 12.68 -14.13
CA THR A 78 -6.15 12.68 -14.26
C THR A 78 -5.69 11.75 -15.39
N SER A 79 -4.40 11.75 -15.68
CA SER A 79 -3.78 10.80 -16.60
C SER A 79 -3.69 9.37 -16.06
N ALA A 80 -4.04 9.15 -14.79
CA ALA A 80 -4.14 7.83 -14.17
C ALA A 80 -5.60 7.44 -13.97
N ASP A 81 -5.96 6.21 -14.33
CA ASP A 81 -7.32 5.72 -14.23
C ASP A 81 -7.80 5.67 -12.77
N GLY A 82 -9.04 6.09 -12.54
CA GLY A 82 -9.69 6.05 -11.24
C GLY A 82 -9.18 7.09 -10.22
N ILE A 83 -8.29 7.98 -10.62
CA ILE A 83 -7.79 9.06 -9.76
C ILE A 83 -8.34 10.40 -10.24
N GLN A 84 -8.97 11.14 -9.35
CA GLN A 84 -9.43 12.50 -9.58
C GLN A 84 -8.73 13.45 -8.62
N LEU A 85 -8.44 14.65 -9.10
CA LEU A 85 -7.86 15.75 -8.33
C LEU A 85 -8.76 16.98 -8.37
N GLY A 86 -8.54 17.92 -7.45
CA GLY A 86 -9.17 19.22 -7.50
C GLY A 86 -8.72 20.01 -8.73
N HIS A 87 -9.64 20.81 -9.30
CA HIS A 87 -9.39 21.58 -10.51
C HIS A 87 -8.26 22.63 -10.41
N TRP A 88 -7.80 22.88 -9.19
CA TRP A 88 -6.66 23.78 -8.93
C TRP A 88 -5.31 23.16 -9.33
N LEU A 89 -5.26 21.85 -9.57
CA LEU A 89 -4.02 21.10 -9.87
C LEU A 89 -4.00 20.52 -11.31
N PRO A 90 -4.27 21.30 -12.36
CA PRO A 90 -4.40 20.74 -13.72
C PRO A 90 -3.09 20.15 -14.25
N LYS A 91 -1.95 20.77 -13.94
CA LYS A 91 -0.64 20.26 -14.37
C LYS A 91 -0.26 18.96 -13.66
N THR A 92 -0.57 18.85 -12.36
CA THR A 92 -0.36 17.63 -11.59
C THR A 92 -1.27 16.51 -12.11
N ALA A 93 -2.51 16.81 -12.43
CA ALA A 93 -3.44 15.84 -13.00
C ALA A 93 -2.92 15.22 -14.31
N GLN A 94 -2.26 15.99 -15.18
CA GLN A 94 -1.65 15.49 -16.41
C GLN A 94 -0.47 14.54 -16.19
N GLN A 95 0.22 14.66 -15.05
CA GLN A 95 1.40 13.86 -14.71
C GLN A 95 1.11 12.74 -13.71
N MET A 96 -0.15 12.52 -13.35
CA MET A 96 -0.52 11.59 -12.29
C MET A 96 -0.16 10.13 -12.59
N HIS A 97 0.00 9.77 -13.86
CA HIS A 97 0.50 8.45 -14.26
C HIS A 97 1.93 8.13 -13.75
N LEU A 98 2.69 9.14 -13.32
CA LEU A 98 4.03 9.00 -12.74
C LEU A 98 4.02 8.95 -11.21
N GLY A 99 2.87 9.16 -10.58
CA GLY A 99 2.74 9.30 -9.14
C GLY A 99 1.84 8.23 -8.52
N SER A 100 1.89 8.16 -7.21
CA SER A 100 0.92 7.41 -6.40
C SER A 100 0.30 8.33 -5.36
N LEU A 101 -0.98 8.13 -5.09
CA LEU A 101 -1.74 8.90 -4.12
C LEU A 101 -2.14 7.98 -2.96
N VAL A 102 -1.80 8.40 -1.75
CA VAL A 102 -2.23 7.75 -0.50
C VAL A 102 -3.32 8.62 0.14
N ARG A 103 -4.52 8.04 0.34
CA ARG A 103 -5.69 8.70 0.94
C ARG A 103 -6.02 8.07 2.28
#